data_8f4989a955f68d9c16676699253242dc
#
_entry.id   8f4989a955f68d9c16676699253242dc
#
_cell.length_a   1.000
_cell.length_b   1.000
_cell.length_c   1.000
_cell.angle_alpha   90.00
_cell.angle_beta   90.00
_cell.angle_gamma   90.00
#
_symmetry.space_group_name_H-M   'P 1'
#
loop_
_entity.id
_entity.type
_entity.pdbx_description
1 polymer ?
#
loop_
_entity_poly.entity_id
_entity_poly.type
_entity_poly.pdbx_seq_one_letter_code
_entity_poly.pdbx_strand_id
1 'polypeptide(L)'
;MPALVAPERRRRLLHRLSTVLLVAGVLVLADAGITLVWQEPLTGLQTRVRQHALRGDLKHLEAQGPTAIEAQVLAGLRSEQRRIAFLARSLQRRTEPGAAIGTLKIPRLDTSFVMVKGSDPSDLRKGPGTLDDTPLPGVGGTTAIAGHRTTYLAPFRHIDQLEPGDRITVEMPYATFTYRVQRTRIVAPDAVKVLRDVGYDRLVLSACHPLFSAAQRIVVVSRLTNVVPLRAARLGQGSEFGRTGLSSTAS
;
A
#
# COMPACT_ATOMS: atom_id res chain seq x y z
N MET A 1 -6.43 -50.43 -54.94
CA MET A 1 -7.62 -50.60 -54.08
C MET A 1 -7.38 -49.82 -52.80
N PRO A 2 -8.07 -48.71 -52.52
CA PRO A 2 -7.91 -48.00 -51.27
C PRO A 2 -8.70 -48.71 -50.16
N ALA A 3 -8.04 -49.06 -49.08
CA ALA A 3 -8.63 -49.72 -47.94
C ALA A 3 -9.64 -48.75 -47.25
N LEU A 4 -10.93 -49.11 -47.30
CA LEU A 4 -12.02 -48.48 -46.60
C LEU A 4 -11.75 -48.64 -45.07
N VAL A 5 -11.21 -47.61 -44.46
CA VAL A 5 -11.10 -47.53 -42.98
C VAL A 5 -12.50 -47.67 -42.40
N ALA A 6 -12.72 -48.73 -41.62
CA ALA A 6 -14.01 -49.15 -41.12
C ALA A 6 -14.75 -47.98 -40.42
N PRO A 7 -16.02 -47.70 -40.72
CA PRO A 7 -16.77 -46.54 -40.24
C PRO A 7 -16.84 -46.43 -38.69
N GLU A 8 -16.68 -47.55 -38.01
CA GLU A 8 -16.66 -47.59 -36.53
C GLU A 8 -15.43 -46.97 -35.88
N ARG A 9 -14.23 -47.11 -36.50
CA ARG A 9 -13.01 -46.49 -35.97
C ARG A 9 -13.10 -44.96 -36.07
N ARG A 10 -13.60 -44.41 -37.17
CA ARG A 10 -13.80 -42.98 -37.39
C ARG A 10 -14.82 -42.41 -36.40
N ARG A 11 -15.91 -43.13 -36.16
CA ARG A 11 -16.94 -42.72 -35.17
C ARG A 11 -16.41 -42.70 -33.76
N ARG A 12 -15.64 -43.69 -33.33
CA ARG A 12 -14.98 -43.73 -32.01
C ARG A 12 -13.94 -42.62 -31.87
N LEU A 13 -13.19 -42.30 -32.90
CA LEU A 13 -12.22 -41.20 -32.89
C LEU A 13 -12.91 -39.85 -32.76
N LEU A 14 -14.00 -39.63 -33.51
CA LEU A 14 -14.80 -38.40 -33.41
C LEU A 14 -15.44 -38.23 -32.06
N HIS A 15 -15.98 -39.29 -31.44
CA HIS A 15 -16.50 -39.22 -30.08
C HIS A 15 -15.42 -38.90 -29.05
N ARG A 16 -14.23 -39.50 -29.13
CA ARG A 16 -13.11 -39.19 -28.25
C ARG A 16 -12.66 -37.73 -28.40
N LEU A 17 -12.55 -37.24 -29.63
CA LEU A 17 -12.19 -35.86 -29.91
C LEU A 17 -13.25 -34.88 -29.36
N SER A 18 -14.54 -35.17 -29.59
CA SER A 18 -15.64 -34.38 -29.04
C SER A 18 -15.62 -34.35 -27.51
N THR A 19 -15.38 -35.50 -26.86
CA THR A 19 -15.28 -35.55 -25.37
C THR A 19 -14.10 -34.73 -24.86
N VAL A 20 -12.92 -34.82 -25.50
CA VAL A 20 -11.75 -34.04 -25.14
C VAL A 20 -12.01 -32.53 -25.29
N LEU A 21 -12.63 -32.13 -26.42
CA LEU A 21 -12.98 -30.72 -26.65
C LEU A 21 -14.02 -30.20 -25.62
N LEU A 22 -15.00 -31.05 -25.27
CA LEU A 22 -16.00 -30.68 -24.26
C LEU A 22 -15.38 -30.54 -22.89
N VAL A 23 -14.50 -31.45 -22.46
CA VAL A 23 -13.77 -31.37 -21.20
C VAL A 23 -12.87 -30.16 -21.19
N ALA A 24 -12.12 -29.90 -22.26
CA ALA A 24 -11.28 -28.71 -22.38
C ALA A 24 -12.12 -27.41 -22.28
N GLY A 25 -13.27 -27.35 -22.97
CA GLY A 25 -14.20 -26.22 -22.90
C GLY A 25 -14.73 -25.98 -21.46
N VAL A 26 -15.12 -27.06 -20.76
CA VAL A 26 -15.56 -26.97 -19.36
C VAL A 26 -14.43 -26.49 -18.45
N LEU A 27 -13.20 -26.97 -18.64
CA LEU A 27 -12.03 -26.51 -17.86
C LEU A 27 -11.75 -25.04 -18.10
N VAL A 28 -11.80 -24.56 -19.34
CA VAL A 28 -11.62 -23.13 -19.66
C VAL A 28 -12.74 -22.28 -19.05
N LEU A 29 -13.99 -22.73 -19.10
CA LEU A 29 -15.09 -22.02 -18.45
C LEU A 29 -14.99 -22.02 -16.92
N ALA A 30 -14.53 -23.13 -16.34
CA ALA A 30 -14.27 -23.21 -14.90
C ALA A 30 -13.14 -22.28 -14.47
N ASP A 31 -12.04 -22.25 -15.22
CA ASP A 31 -10.90 -21.35 -15.01
C ASP A 31 -11.34 -19.88 -15.14
N ALA A 32 -12.09 -19.54 -16.18
CA ALA A 32 -12.67 -18.20 -16.34
C ALA A 32 -13.61 -17.83 -15.19
N GLY A 33 -14.44 -18.76 -14.73
CA GLY A 33 -15.33 -18.56 -13.58
C GLY A 33 -14.55 -18.36 -12.27
N ILE A 34 -13.52 -19.16 -12.04
CA ILE A 34 -12.63 -19.04 -10.88
C ILE A 34 -11.89 -17.70 -10.92
N THR A 35 -11.37 -17.31 -12.07
CA THR A 35 -10.65 -16.02 -12.24
C THR A 35 -11.56 -14.81 -12.00
N LEU A 36 -12.82 -14.87 -12.43
CA LEU A 36 -13.80 -13.81 -12.21
C LEU A 36 -14.25 -13.70 -10.75
N VAL A 37 -14.39 -14.83 -10.06
CA VAL A 37 -14.92 -14.87 -8.68
C VAL A 37 -13.79 -14.83 -7.64
N TRP A 38 -12.65 -15.42 -7.90
CA TRP A 38 -11.61 -15.69 -6.91
C TRP A 38 -10.24 -15.11 -7.31
N GLN A 39 -10.20 -13.82 -7.68
CA GLN A 39 -8.94 -13.06 -7.82
C GLN A 39 -7.72 -13.96 -8.08
N GLU A 40 -7.33 -14.17 -9.30
CA GLU A 40 -6.13 -14.90 -9.78
C GLU A 40 -5.32 -15.62 -8.66
N PRO A 41 -5.54 -16.90 -8.34
CA PRO A 41 -4.96 -17.57 -7.16
C PRO A 41 -3.43 -17.55 -7.17
N LEU A 42 -2.80 -17.54 -8.35
CA LEU A 42 -1.35 -17.57 -8.50
C LEU A 42 -0.68 -16.23 -8.12
N THR A 43 -1.22 -15.10 -8.59
CA THR A 43 -0.69 -13.77 -8.24
C THR A 43 -0.92 -13.44 -6.77
N GLY A 44 -2.03 -13.92 -6.20
CA GLY A 44 -2.36 -13.78 -4.78
C GLY A 44 -1.34 -14.48 -3.88
N LEU A 45 -0.97 -15.72 -4.19
CA LEU A 45 0.04 -16.46 -3.41
C LEU A 45 1.41 -15.76 -3.46
N GLN A 46 1.86 -15.35 -4.65
CA GLN A 46 3.12 -14.64 -4.80
C GLN A 46 3.15 -13.32 -4.00
N THR A 47 2.05 -12.59 -4.01
CA THR A 47 1.96 -11.33 -3.26
C THR A 47 1.92 -11.57 -1.75
N ARG A 48 1.29 -12.65 -1.26
CA ARG A 48 1.36 -13.02 0.18
C ARG A 48 2.78 -13.29 0.62
N VAL A 49 3.56 -14.03 -0.16
CA VAL A 49 4.99 -14.28 0.14
C VAL A 49 5.77 -12.97 0.18
N ARG A 50 5.57 -12.09 -0.82
CA ARG A 50 6.21 -10.76 -0.85
C ARG A 50 5.82 -9.89 0.34
N GLN A 51 4.54 -9.84 0.70
CA GLN A 51 4.05 -9.11 1.86
C GLN A 51 4.62 -9.66 3.17
N HIS A 52 4.87 -10.98 3.25
CA HIS A 52 5.53 -11.57 4.41
C HIS A 52 7.00 -11.11 4.51
N ALA A 53 7.75 -11.13 3.41
CA ALA A 53 9.12 -10.62 3.36
C ALA A 53 9.17 -9.12 3.71
N LEU A 54 8.30 -8.29 3.11
CA LEU A 54 8.22 -6.86 3.41
C LEU A 54 7.91 -6.56 4.88
N ARG A 55 7.13 -7.42 5.57
CA ARG A 55 6.92 -7.29 7.03
C ARG A 55 8.21 -7.50 7.82
N GLY A 56 9.06 -8.43 7.37
CA GLY A 56 10.40 -8.63 7.94
C GLY A 56 11.26 -7.39 7.76
N ASP A 57 11.33 -6.88 6.53
CA ASP A 57 12.11 -5.69 6.18
C ASP A 57 11.63 -4.46 6.96
N LEU A 58 10.31 -4.26 7.09
CA LEU A 58 9.73 -3.16 7.85
C LEU A 58 10.10 -3.25 9.34
N LYS A 59 10.01 -4.45 9.94
CA LYS A 59 10.44 -4.65 11.34
C LYS A 59 11.93 -4.34 11.54
N HIS A 60 12.79 -4.72 10.59
CA HIS A 60 14.21 -4.36 10.62
C HIS A 60 14.39 -2.84 10.55
N LEU A 61 13.70 -2.17 9.65
CA LEU A 61 13.73 -0.72 9.51
C LEU A 61 13.30 -0.01 10.82
N GLU A 62 12.23 -0.48 11.45
CA GLU A 62 11.74 0.03 12.73
C GLU A 62 12.71 -0.21 13.89
N ALA A 63 13.36 -1.39 13.92
CA ALA A 63 14.32 -1.76 14.95
C ALA A 63 15.63 -0.97 14.86
N GLN A 64 16.09 -0.65 13.64
CA GLN A 64 17.30 0.15 13.43
C GLN A 64 17.18 1.57 14.00
N GLY A 65 15.95 2.12 14.00
CA GLY A 65 15.71 3.49 14.43
C GLY A 65 16.43 4.54 13.58
N PRO A 66 16.60 5.77 14.09
CA PRO A 66 17.36 6.81 13.42
C PRO A 66 18.85 6.50 13.37
N THR A 67 19.51 6.83 12.26
CA THR A 67 20.97 6.78 12.16
C THR A 67 21.63 7.76 13.15
N ALA A 68 22.94 7.60 13.41
CA ALA A 68 23.67 8.51 14.30
C ALA A 68 23.57 9.98 13.86
N ILE A 69 23.62 10.24 12.55
CA ILE A 69 23.46 11.59 11.98
C ILE A 69 22.04 12.11 12.21
N GLU A 70 21.04 11.27 11.96
CA GLU A 70 19.63 11.64 12.19
C GLU A 70 19.39 11.94 13.68
N ALA A 71 19.93 11.12 14.58
CA ALA A 71 19.81 11.32 16.02
C ALA A 71 20.43 12.67 16.47
N GLN A 72 21.58 13.05 15.94
CA GLN A 72 22.22 14.34 16.19
C GLN A 72 21.33 15.51 15.72
N VAL A 73 20.77 15.42 14.51
CA VAL A 73 19.85 16.46 13.99
C VAL A 73 18.58 16.53 14.83
N LEU A 74 18.00 15.39 15.20
CA LEU A 74 16.79 15.33 16.02
C LEU A 74 16.96 15.99 17.37
N ALA A 75 18.14 15.87 18.00
CA ALA A 75 18.46 16.52 19.29
C ALA A 75 18.39 18.05 19.21
N GLY A 76 18.68 18.64 18.04
CA GLY A 76 18.58 20.08 17.78
C GLY A 76 17.17 20.58 17.44
N LEU A 77 16.23 19.67 17.12
CA LEU A 77 14.88 20.05 16.71
C LEU A 77 13.93 20.11 17.90
N ARG A 78 13.47 21.31 18.27
CA ARG A 78 12.56 21.54 19.41
C ARG A 78 11.12 21.06 19.14
N SER A 79 10.64 21.16 17.90
CA SER A 79 9.26 20.81 17.55
C SER A 79 9.15 19.33 17.13
N GLU A 80 8.21 18.61 17.73
CA GLU A 80 7.88 17.23 17.36
C GLU A 80 7.48 17.12 15.88
N GLN A 81 6.69 18.06 15.39
CA GLN A 81 6.31 18.12 13.99
C GLN A 81 7.53 18.27 13.06
N ARG A 82 8.53 19.08 13.44
CA ARG A 82 9.78 19.21 12.66
C ARG A 82 10.60 17.92 12.69
N ARG A 83 10.62 17.20 13.82
CA ARG A 83 11.28 15.88 13.91
C ARG A 83 10.61 14.86 13.01
N ILE A 84 9.27 14.77 13.03
CA ILE A 84 8.49 13.91 12.15
C ILE A 84 8.78 14.25 10.67
N ALA A 85 8.71 15.53 10.30
CA ALA A 85 8.96 15.97 8.93
C ALA A 85 10.41 15.69 8.47
N PHE A 86 11.37 15.81 9.36
CA PHE A 86 12.77 15.47 9.08
C PHE A 86 12.93 13.97 8.80
N LEU A 87 12.40 13.12 9.69
CA LEU A 87 12.46 11.66 9.54
C LEU A 87 11.72 11.18 8.27
N ALA A 88 10.57 11.78 7.96
CA ALA A 88 9.81 11.49 6.75
C ALA A 88 10.64 11.78 5.49
N ARG A 89 11.26 12.97 5.41
CA ARG A 89 12.14 13.34 4.28
C ARG A 89 13.38 12.46 4.21
N SER A 90 13.97 12.11 5.36
CA SER A 90 15.12 11.22 5.39
C SER A 90 14.77 9.83 4.87
N LEU A 91 13.67 9.25 5.35
CA LEU A 91 13.16 7.97 4.89
C LEU A 91 12.88 8.00 3.38
N GLN A 92 12.21 9.04 2.89
CA GLN A 92 11.91 9.20 1.47
C GLN A 92 13.18 9.22 0.59
N ARG A 93 14.25 9.88 1.04
CA ARG A 93 15.51 9.95 0.28
C ARG A 93 16.31 8.67 0.30
N ARG A 94 16.41 8.00 1.46
CA ARG A 94 17.31 6.84 1.65
C ARG A 94 16.69 5.49 1.25
N THR A 95 15.37 5.44 1.05
CA THR A 95 14.68 4.19 0.72
C THR A 95 14.66 3.99 -0.79
N GLU A 96 15.00 2.79 -1.25
CA GLU A 96 14.94 2.43 -2.66
C GLU A 96 13.50 2.14 -3.11
N PRO A 97 13.17 2.33 -4.40
CA PRO A 97 11.87 1.93 -4.95
C PRO A 97 11.55 0.46 -4.65
N GLY A 98 10.31 0.18 -4.33
CA GLY A 98 9.83 -1.16 -3.97
C GLY A 98 10.23 -1.67 -2.59
N ALA A 99 10.98 -0.91 -1.79
CA ALA A 99 11.28 -1.26 -0.40
C ALA A 99 10.15 -0.87 0.56
N ALA A 100 10.03 -1.61 1.67
CA ALA A 100 9.01 -1.37 2.70
C ALA A 100 9.22 -0.03 3.40
N ILE A 101 8.14 0.74 3.58
CA ILE A 101 8.19 2.06 4.22
C ILE A 101 7.20 2.24 5.37
N GLY A 102 6.19 1.39 5.50
CA GLY A 102 5.15 1.50 6.51
C GLY A 102 4.01 0.55 6.27
N THR A 103 2.92 0.69 7.03
CA THR A 103 1.71 -0.14 6.91
C THR A 103 0.48 0.74 6.69
N LEU A 104 -0.34 0.38 5.71
CA LEU A 104 -1.66 0.95 5.46
C LEU A 104 -2.73 0.03 6.04
N LYS A 105 -3.62 0.59 6.88
CA LYS A 105 -4.76 -0.12 7.46
C LYS A 105 -6.06 0.61 7.16
N ILE A 106 -7.04 -0.13 6.66
CA ILE A 106 -8.38 0.37 6.35
C ILE A 106 -9.40 -0.58 6.99
N PRO A 107 -9.81 -0.34 8.24
CA PRO A 107 -10.67 -1.28 8.99
C PRO A 107 -12.00 -1.58 8.30
N ARG A 108 -12.63 -0.60 7.67
CA ARG A 108 -13.89 -0.78 6.90
C ARG A 108 -13.78 -1.86 5.82
N LEU A 109 -12.58 -2.04 5.24
CA LEU A 109 -12.32 -3.00 4.17
C LEU A 109 -11.59 -4.25 4.67
N ASP A 110 -11.39 -4.39 5.98
CA ASP A 110 -10.55 -5.44 6.59
C ASP A 110 -9.17 -5.53 5.91
N THR A 111 -8.59 -4.38 5.58
CA THR A 111 -7.36 -4.28 4.77
C THR A 111 -6.19 -3.86 5.64
N SER A 112 -5.10 -4.64 5.57
CA SER A 112 -3.80 -4.32 6.19
C SER A 112 -2.66 -4.79 5.28
N PHE A 113 -1.92 -3.84 4.71
CA PHE A 113 -0.80 -4.10 3.80
C PHE A 113 0.43 -3.31 4.18
N VAL A 114 1.61 -3.93 4.05
CA VAL A 114 2.87 -3.19 4.03
C VAL A 114 2.93 -2.40 2.74
N MET A 115 3.21 -1.10 2.89
CA MET A 115 3.39 -0.17 1.78
C MET A 115 4.84 -0.17 1.31
N VAL A 116 5.01 0.08 0.04
CA VAL A 116 6.33 0.24 -0.59
C VAL A 116 6.55 1.67 -1.07
N LYS A 117 7.80 2.08 -1.19
CA LYS A 117 8.16 3.31 -1.91
C LYS A 117 7.99 3.08 -3.40
N GLY A 118 7.45 4.08 -4.12
CA GLY A 118 7.25 4.02 -5.55
C GLY A 118 5.90 3.46 -5.97
N SER A 119 5.52 3.76 -7.19
CA SER A 119 4.24 3.36 -7.79
C SER A 119 4.39 2.76 -9.18
N ASP A 120 5.61 2.38 -9.56
CA ASP A 120 5.85 1.63 -10.78
C ASP A 120 5.15 0.26 -10.76
N PRO A 121 4.85 -0.34 -11.90
CA PRO A 121 4.21 -1.65 -11.96
C PRO A 121 4.93 -2.74 -11.16
N SER A 122 6.26 -2.70 -11.09
CA SER A 122 7.08 -3.64 -10.30
C SER A 122 6.89 -3.45 -8.79
N ASP A 123 6.70 -2.22 -8.33
CA ASP A 123 6.49 -1.89 -6.92
C ASP A 123 5.08 -2.28 -6.48
N LEU A 124 4.08 -1.89 -7.27
CA LEU A 124 2.68 -2.17 -6.98
C LEU A 124 2.34 -3.68 -6.97
N ARG A 125 3.14 -4.52 -7.62
CA ARG A 125 3.04 -6.00 -7.50
C ARG A 125 3.39 -6.52 -6.10
N LYS A 126 4.07 -5.71 -5.29
CA LYS A 126 4.46 -6.07 -3.92
C LYS A 126 3.42 -5.62 -2.89
N GLY A 127 2.73 -4.49 -3.15
CA GLY A 127 1.73 -3.91 -2.27
C GLY A 127 1.33 -2.49 -2.69
N PRO A 128 0.52 -1.79 -1.88
CA PRO A 128 0.26 -0.37 -2.09
C PRO A 128 1.55 0.43 -2.07
N GLY A 129 1.71 1.36 -3.01
CA GLY A 129 2.94 2.14 -3.17
C GLY A 129 2.69 3.65 -3.16
N THR A 130 3.65 4.41 -2.64
CA THR A 130 3.59 5.88 -2.64
C THR A 130 3.93 6.44 -4.01
N LEU A 131 3.22 7.49 -4.43
CA LEU A 131 3.59 8.21 -5.64
C LEU A 131 4.84 9.06 -5.38
N ASP A 132 5.83 8.99 -6.29
CA ASP A 132 7.15 9.62 -6.09
C ASP A 132 7.07 11.15 -6.00
N ASP A 133 6.13 11.78 -6.72
CA ASP A 133 5.91 13.22 -6.72
C ASP A 133 5.13 13.73 -5.50
N THR A 134 4.86 12.87 -4.53
CA THR A 134 4.12 13.24 -3.31
C THR A 134 4.96 12.99 -2.06
N PRO A 135 4.85 13.87 -1.03
CA PRO A 135 5.58 13.69 0.21
C PRO A 135 5.04 12.50 1.01
N LEU A 136 5.89 11.89 1.82
CA LEU A 136 5.46 10.94 2.85
C LEU A 136 4.66 11.64 3.95
N PRO A 137 3.79 10.92 4.68
CA PRO A 137 3.04 11.47 5.81
C PRO A 137 3.94 12.20 6.81
N GLY A 138 3.52 13.39 7.24
CA GLY A 138 4.25 14.19 8.22
C GLY A 138 5.17 15.27 7.63
N VAL A 139 5.38 15.28 6.30
CA VAL A 139 6.09 16.39 5.62
C VAL A 139 5.18 17.60 5.45
N GLY A 140 3.88 17.36 5.33
CA GLY A 140 2.84 18.33 4.98
C GLY A 140 2.31 18.14 3.56
N GLY A 141 1.10 18.64 3.30
CA GLY A 141 0.46 18.61 1.99
C GLY A 141 -0.23 17.29 1.65
N THR A 142 -0.13 16.85 0.40
CA THR A 142 -0.84 15.67 -0.10
C THR A 142 0.08 14.47 -0.22
N THR A 143 -0.14 13.44 0.58
CA THR A 143 0.44 12.11 0.37
C THR A 143 -0.48 11.31 -0.55
N ALA A 144 0.07 10.60 -1.54
CA ALA A 144 -0.71 9.73 -2.41
C ALA A 144 -0.18 8.29 -2.40
N ILE A 145 -1.11 7.34 -2.36
CA ILE A 145 -0.83 5.90 -2.36
C ILE A 145 -1.66 5.26 -3.47
N ALA A 146 -0.99 4.56 -4.38
CA ALA A 146 -1.62 3.77 -5.42
C ALA A 146 -1.68 2.29 -5.03
N GLY A 147 -2.67 1.57 -5.56
CA GLY A 147 -2.79 0.14 -5.35
C GLY A 147 -3.66 -0.55 -6.40
N HIS A 148 -3.40 -1.84 -6.59
CA HIS A 148 -4.21 -2.66 -7.51
C HIS A 148 -5.63 -2.86 -7.00
N ARG A 149 -6.58 -2.97 -7.95
CA ARG A 149 -7.98 -3.20 -7.64
C ARG A 149 -8.47 -4.61 -8.01
N THR A 150 -7.72 -5.33 -8.85
CA THR A 150 -8.14 -6.65 -9.37
C THR A 150 -7.09 -7.73 -9.21
N THR A 151 -5.81 -7.39 -9.19
CA THR A 151 -4.67 -8.32 -9.15
C THR A 151 -3.80 -8.10 -7.92
N TYR A 152 -2.85 -9.00 -7.64
CA TYR A 152 -1.85 -8.89 -6.57
C TYR A 152 -2.47 -8.62 -5.19
N LEU A 153 -3.39 -9.49 -4.76
CA LEU A 153 -4.24 -9.38 -3.57
C LEU A 153 -5.20 -8.18 -3.59
N ALA A 154 -5.23 -7.43 -4.67
CA ALA A 154 -6.15 -6.33 -4.91
C ALA A 154 -6.40 -5.46 -3.66
N PRO A 155 -5.37 -4.80 -3.09
CA PRO A 155 -5.48 -4.08 -1.82
C PRO A 155 -6.59 -3.04 -1.81
N PHE A 156 -6.98 -2.54 -2.99
CA PHE A 156 -8.04 -1.55 -3.16
C PHE A 156 -9.27 -2.09 -3.90
N ARG A 157 -9.53 -3.42 -3.82
CA ARG A 157 -10.70 -4.05 -4.46
C ARG A 157 -11.99 -3.33 -4.16
N HIS A 158 -12.22 -3.05 -2.90
CA HIS A 158 -13.45 -2.49 -2.35
C HIS A 158 -13.32 -1.03 -1.93
N ILE A 159 -12.36 -0.29 -2.51
CA ILE A 159 -12.11 1.12 -2.19
C ILE A 159 -13.34 2.01 -2.44
N ASP A 160 -14.23 1.59 -3.33
CA ASP A 160 -15.52 2.23 -3.63
C ASP A 160 -16.55 2.13 -2.50
N GLN A 161 -16.35 1.24 -1.53
CA GLN A 161 -17.20 1.09 -0.34
C GLN A 161 -16.81 2.05 0.80
N LEU A 162 -15.76 2.85 0.61
CA LEU A 162 -15.36 3.85 1.61
C LEU A 162 -16.31 5.04 1.60
N GLU A 163 -16.82 5.36 2.78
CA GLU A 163 -17.77 6.42 3.04
C GLU A 163 -17.11 7.60 3.79
N PRO A 164 -17.64 8.83 3.69
CA PRO A 164 -17.17 9.94 4.50
C PRO A 164 -17.21 9.60 5.99
N GLY A 165 -16.08 9.87 6.68
CA GLY A 165 -15.90 9.53 8.10
C GLY A 165 -15.14 8.23 8.34
N ASP A 166 -15.00 7.33 7.37
CA ASP A 166 -14.23 6.10 7.52
C ASP A 166 -12.76 6.39 7.87
N ARG A 167 -12.19 5.53 8.71
CA ARG A 167 -10.82 5.67 9.18
C ARG A 167 -9.84 4.96 8.27
N ILE A 168 -8.76 5.67 7.93
CA ILE A 168 -7.57 5.13 7.29
C ILE A 168 -6.39 5.42 8.19
N THR A 169 -5.57 4.42 8.49
CA THR A 169 -4.35 4.57 9.30
C THR A 169 -3.12 4.25 8.47
N VAL A 170 -2.15 5.15 8.51
CA VAL A 170 -0.82 4.96 7.92
C VAL A 170 0.19 4.92 9.06
N GLU A 171 0.78 3.74 9.29
CA GLU A 171 1.81 3.53 10.28
C GLU A 171 3.18 3.62 9.59
N MET A 172 3.96 4.63 9.97
CA MET A 172 5.31 4.86 9.49
C MET A 172 6.31 4.58 10.62
N PRO A 173 7.59 4.30 10.36
CA PRO A 173 8.59 4.04 11.41
C PRO A 173 8.77 5.17 12.44
N TYR A 174 8.30 6.37 12.14
CA TYR A 174 8.45 7.57 12.96
C TYR A 174 7.16 8.09 13.59
N ALA A 175 5.98 7.77 13.04
CA ALA A 175 4.68 8.19 13.57
C ALA A 175 3.53 7.38 12.95
N THR A 176 2.41 7.31 13.65
CA THR A 176 1.14 6.79 13.14
C THR A 176 0.23 7.96 12.79
N PHE A 177 -0.31 7.93 11.57
CA PHE A 177 -1.20 8.96 11.01
C PHE A 177 -2.60 8.39 10.84
N THR A 178 -3.60 9.08 11.40
CA THR A 178 -5.01 8.72 11.22
C THR A 178 -5.69 9.74 10.33
N TYR A 179 -6.30 9.25 9.27
CA TYR A 179 -7.07 10.05 8.32
C TYR A 179 -8.54 9.67 8.39
N ARG A 180 -9.41 10.64 8.04
CA ARG A 180 -10.84 10.43 7.84
C ARG A 180 -11.20 10.70 6.39
N VAL A 181 -11.90 9.75 5.77
CA VAL A 181 -12.42 9.89 4.41
C VAL A 181 -13.31 11.11 4.32
N GLN A 182 -13.12 11.93 3.31
CA GLN A 182 -13.96 13.10 3.01
C GLN A 182 -14.89 12.83 1.83
N ARG A 183 -14.36 12.20 0.78
CA ARG A 183 -15.11 11.92 -0.46
C ARG A 183 -14.38 10.93 -1.35
N THR A 184 -15.14 10.28 -2.20
CA THR A 184 -14.65 9.46 -3.32
C THR A 184 -14.98 10.14 -4.65
N ARG A 185 -14.08 10.04 -5.63
CA ARG A 185 -14.24 10.59 -6.98
C ARG A 185 -13.73 9.61 -8.02
N ILE A 186 -14.34 9.64 -9.20
CA ILE A 186 -13.82 9.02 -10.40
C ILE A 186 -13.21 10.13 -11.26
N VAL A 187 -11.99 9.92 -11.73
CA VAL A 187 -11.23 10.91 -12.48
C VAL A 187 -10.50 10.25 -13.66
N ALA A 188 -10.05 11.05 -14.63
CA ALA A 188 -9.20 10.57 -15.71
C ALA A 188 -7.85 10.07 -15.17
N PRO A 189 -7.16 9.15 -15.88
CA PRO A 189 -5.90 8.56 -15.42
C PRO A 189 -4.78 9.58 -15.18
N ASP A 190 -4.80 10.68 -15.91
CA ASP A 190 -3.85 11.79 -15.90
C ASP A 190 -4.28 12.99 -15.03
N ALA A 191 -5.31 12.83 -14.21
CA ALA A 191 -5.85 13.89 -13.37
C ALA A 191 -4.95 14.26 -12.18
N VAL A 192 -3.71 14.69 -12.43
CA VAL A 192 -2.72 15.09 -11.41
C VAL A 192 -3.19 16.23 -10.50
N LYS A 193 -4.24 16.97 -10.90
CA LYS A 193 -4.85 18.02 -10.07
C LYS A 193 -5.33 17.51 -8.70
N VAL A 194 -5.65 16.22 -8.59
CA VAL A 194 -6.07 15.61 -7.32
C VAL A 194 -4.93 15.52 -6.30
N LEU A 195 -3.68 15.68 -6.74
CA LEU A 195 -2.47 15.62 -5.90
C LEU A 195 -1.99 16.98 -5.41
N ARG A 196 -2.58 18.08 -5.91
CA ARG A 196 -2.15 19.43 -5.53
C ARG A 196 -2.29 19.65 -4.03
N ASP A 197 -1.40 20.45 -3.46
CA ASP A 197 -1.55 20.94 -2.10
C ASP A 197 -2.83 21.79 -1.98
N VAL A 198 -3.52 21.62 -0.86
CA VAL A 198 -4.80 22.29 -0.56
C VAL A 198 -4.74 23.03 0.77
N GLY A 199 -3.55 23.24 1.33
CA GLY A 199 -3.34 23.98 2.57
C GLY A 199 -3.61 23.18 3.85
N TYR A 200 -3.81 21.87 3.75
CA TYR A 200 -3.90 20.95 4.90
C TYR A 200 -3.42 19.55 4.53
N ASP A 201 -3.00 18.79 5.54
CA ASP A 201 -2.50 17.44 5.35
C ASP A 201 -3.61 16.47 4.97
N ARG A 202 -3.44 15.82 3.83
CA ARG A 202 -4.40 14.84 3.32
C ARG A 202 -3.73 13.61 2.74
N LEU A 203 -4.50 12.52 2.71
CA LEU A 203 -4.16 11.29 2.04
C LEU A 203 -5.09 11.09 0.83
N VAL A 204 -4.50 10.71 -0.29
CA VAL A 204 -5.20 10.32 -1.52
C VAL A 204 -4.88 8.86 -1.80
N LEU A 205 -5.89 7.98 -1.78
CA LEU A 205 -5.76 6.62 -2.28
C LEU A 205 -6.24 6.58 -3.73
N SER A 206 -5.54 5.87 -4.61
CA SER A 206 -5.86 5.77 -6.03
C SER A 206 -5.82 4.34 -6.53
N ALA A 207 -6.83 3.93 -7.29
CA ALA A 207 -6.90 2.62 -7.94
C ALA A 207 -7.56 2.72 -9.33
N CYS A 208 -7.38 1.69 -10.15
CA CYS A 208 -8.02 1.59 -11.46
C CYS A 208 -9.54 1.52 -11.34
N HIS A 209 -10.25 2.12 -12.32
CA HIS A 209 -11.72 2.10 -12.43
C HIS A 209 -12.17 2.06 -13.90
N PRO A 210 -13.29 1.36 -14.21
CA PRO A 210 -14.00 0.39 -13.38
C PRO A 210 -13.16 -0.87 -13.09
N LEU A 211 -13.73 -1.84 -12.36
CA LEU A 211 -13.07 -3.13 -12.15
C LEU A 211 -12.67 -3.75 -13.51
N PHE A 212 -11.48 -4.36 -13.56
CA PHE A 212 -10.88 -4.96 -14.77
C PHE A 212 -10.56 -3.97 -15.90
N SER A 213 -10.62 -2.65 -15.62
CA SER A 213 -10.29 -1.60 -16.60
C SER A 213 -9.38 -0.56 -15.95
N ALA A 214 -8.49 0.01 -16.76
CA ALA A 214 -7.62 1.13 -16.38
C ALA A 214 -8.06 2.46 -17.04
N ALA A 215 -9.28 2.52 -17.60
CA ALA A 215 -9.79 3.69 -18.33
C ALA A 215 -9.89 4.95 -17.45
N GLN A 216 -10.13 4.76 -16.15
CA GLN A 216 -10.27 5.83 -15.17
C GLN A 216 -9.53 5.47 -13.87
N ARG A 217 -9.55 6.40 -12.92
CA ARG A 217 -9.10 6.16 -11.53
C ARG A 217 -10.23 6.47 -10.57
N ILE A 218 -10.42 5.57 -9.60
CA ILE A 218 -11.18 5.87 -8.39
C ILE A 218 -10.22 6.44 -7.36
N VAL A 219 -10.55 7.59 -6.79
CA VAL A 219 -9.71 8.34 -5.87
C VAL A 219 -10.49 8.61 -4.59
N VAL A 220 -9.94 8.19 -3.45
CA VAL A 220 -10.47 8.48 -2.13
C VAL A 220 -9.62 9.55 -1.48
N VAL A 221 -10.25 10.68 -1.15
CA VAL A 221 -9.62 11.82 -0.50
C VAL A 221 -9.94 11.81 0.99
N SER A 222 -8.91 11.85 1.83
CA SER A 222 -9.05 11.79 3.29
C SER A 222 -8.22 12.89 3.94
N ARG A 223 -8.72 13.47 5.04
CA ARG A 223 -8.04 14.51 5.82
C ARG A 223 -7.34 13.91 7.04
N LEU A 224 -6.15 14.38 7.33
CA LEU A 224 -5.43 14.04 8.56
C LEU A 224 -6.22 14.56 9.77
N THR A 225 -6.41 13.68 10.77
CA THR A 225 -7.16 14.01 12.00
C THR A 225 -6.33 13.78 13.26
N ASN A 226 -5.34 12.89 13.22
CA ASN A 226 -4.48 12.61 14.36
C ASN A 226 -3.10 12.13 13.94
N VAL A 227 -2.09 12.49 14.72
CA VAL A 227 -0.70 12.03 14.60
C VAL A 227 -0.22 11.56 15.95
N VAL A 228 0.28 10.31 16.01
CA VAL A 228 0.90 9.75 17.22
C VAL A 228 2.37 9.48 16.92
N PRO A 229 3.30 10.27 17.44
CA PRO A 229 4.74 10.06 17.22
C PRO A 229 5.22 8.78 17.88
N LEU A 230 6.08 8.06 17.19
CA LEU A 230 6.77 6.88 17.72
C LEU A 230 8.10 7.25 18.37
N ARG A 231 8.76 6.27 19.00
CA ARG A 231 10.00 6.45 19.75
C ARG A 231 11.05 7.27 18.97
N ALA A 232 11.22 7.00 17.69
CA ALA A 232 12.18 7.70 16.84
C ALA A 232 11.97 9.23 16.83
N ALA A 233 10.72 9.70 16.75
CA ALA A 233 10.37 11.12 16.76
C ALA A 233 10.36 11.75 18.16
N ARG A 234 10.37 10.93 19.22
CA ARG A 234 10.42 11.38 20.62
C ARG A 234 11.85 11.52 21.15
N LEU A 235 12.86 11.03 20.44
CA LEU A 235 14.26 11.19 20.82
C LEU A 235 14.61 12.68 20.91
N GLY A 236 15.09 13.14 22.04
CA GLY A 236 15.40 14.55 22.33
C GLY A 236 14.52 15.21 23.38
N GLN A 237 13.45 14.57 23.87
CA GLN A 237 12.64 15.10 25.00
C GLN A 237 13.19 14.70 26.38
N GLY A 238 14.27 13.90 26.45
CA GLY A 238 14.74 13.25 27.68
C GLY A 238 15.85 13.93 28.47
N SER A 239 16.20 15.20 28.22
CA SER A 239 17.31 15.86 28.97
C SER A 239 16.89 16.97 29.94
N GLU A 240 15.61 17.23 30.15
CA GLU A 240 15.18 18.27 31.11
C GLU A 240 14.77 17.75 32.51
N PHE A 241 14.68 16.42 32.71
CA PHE A 241 14.26 15.88 34.02
C PHE A 241 15.43 15.57 34.98
N GLY A 242 16.68 15.92 34.64
CA GLY A 242 17.88 15.59 35.42
C GLY A 242 18.61 16.78 36.06
N ARG A 243 18.05 17.99 36.08
CA ARG A 243 18.76 19.20 36.60
C ARG A 243 18.09 19.94 37.72
N THR A 244 17.21 19.33 38.47
CA THR A 244 16.69 19.93 39.72
C THR A 244 16.93 18.98 40.89
N GLY A 245 18.10 19.08 41.51
CA GLY A 245 18.36 18.28 42.72
C GLY A 245 19.80 18.25 43.18
N LEU A 246 20.54 19.36 43.11
CA LEU A 246 21.76 19.54 43.91
C LEU A 246 21.90 21.03 44.22
N SER A 247 21.19 21.47 45.21
CA SER A 247 21.49 22.75 45.86
C SER A 247 21.37 22.57 47.37
N SER A 248 22.51 22.65 48.02
CA SER A 248 22.76 23.28 49.32
C SER A 248 22.24 22.57 50.56
N THR A 249 23.15 21.85 51.23
CA THR A 249 23.32 22.05 52.67
C THR A 249 24.82 22.12 52.98
N ALA A 250 25.28 23.35 53.17
CA ALA A 250 26.51 23.65 53.87
C ALA A 250 26.16 24.71 54.90
N SER A 251 26.12 24.35 56.16
CA SER A 251 26.54 25.11 57.33
C SER A 251 26.40 24.26 58.56
#